data_41a78199f0e445558be10d1f110d562c
#
_entry.id   41a78199f0e445558be10d1f110d562c
#
_cell.length_a   1.000
_cell.length_b   1.000
_cell.length_c   1.000
_cell.angle_alpha   90.00
_cell.angle_beta   90.00
_cell.angle_gamma   90.00
#
_symmetry.space_group_name_H-M   'P 1'
#
loop_
_entity.id
_entity.type
_entity.pdbx_description
1 polymer ?
#
loop_
_entity_poly.entity_id
_entity_poly.type
_entity_poly.pdbx_seq_one_letter_code
_entity_poly.pdbx_strand_id
1 'polypeptide(L)'
;MGPETITAGNLLHLRTMFTFHKISKNKWPEVVTQLHPTPAVAGLPKKESIDYIQKHEIANRGYYSGYLGPINIDKQVNLFVNLRCMQVLKSKLAVYVGCGITSESKPQDEWKESKMKSETLLSVLKAAKK
;
A
#
# COMPACT_ATOMS: atom_id res chain seq x y z
N MET A 1 -15.67 13.87 1.66
CA MET A 1 -16.27 13.79 0.31
C MET A 1 -15.96 12.40 -0.24
N GLY A 2 -16.92 11.77 -0.83
CA GLY A 2 -16.85 10.41 -1.39
C GLY A 2 -17.96 9.51 -0.85
N PRO A 3 -18.05 8.23 -1.23
CA PRO A 3 -17.11 7.59 -2.15
C PRO A 3 -17.26 8.04 -3.60
N GLU A 4 -16.17 8.10 -4.33
CA GLU A 4 -16.14 8.40 -5.77
C GLU A 4 -15.33 7.34 -6.51
N THR A 5 -15.72 7.03 -7.74
CA THR A 5 -14.95 6.11 -8.59
C THR A 5 -13.88 6.87 -9.35
N ILE A 6 -12.64 6.44 -9.23
CA ILE A 6 -11.51 7.00 -9.97
C ILE A 6 -10.84 5.93 -10.83
N THR A 7 -10.29 6.35 -11.96
CA THR A 7 -9.51 5.47 -12.83
C THR A 7 -8.03 5.58 -12.50
N ALA A 8 -7.37 4.46 -12.32
CA ALA A 8 -5.93 4.37 -12.13
C ALA A 8 -5.35 3.29 -13.06
N GLY A 9 -4.80 3.74 -14.19
CA GLY A 9 -4.43 2.83 -15.28
C GLY A 9 -5.65 2.10 -15.82
N ASN A 10 -5.61 0.78 -15.83
CA ASN A 10 -6.71 -0.08 -16.29
C ASN A 10 -7.66 -0.52 -15.16
N LEU A 11 -7.53 0.07 -13.96
CA LEU A 11 -8.33 -0.30 -12.79
C LEU A 11 -9.22 0.85 -12.35
N LEU A 12 -10.40 0.50 -11.87
CA LEU A 12 -11.30 1.41 -11.18
C LEU A 12 -11.13 1.25 -9.67
N HIS A 13 -11.04 2.37 -8.98
CA HIS A 13 -10.92 2.40 -7.52
C HIS A 13 -12.02 3.26 -6.91
N LEU A 14 -12.51 2.83 -5.75
CA LEU A 14 -13.31 3.70 -4.90
C LEU A 14 -12.38 4.55 -4.04
N ARG A 15 -12.58 5.86 -4.07
CA ARG A 15 -11.84 6.82 -3.27
C ARG A 15 -12.78 7.55 -2.32
N THR A 16 -12.38 7.67 -1.06
CA THR A 16 -13.01 8.57 -0.10
C THR A 16 -11.97 9.55 0.42
N MET A 17 -12.28 10.84 0.35
CA MET A 17 -11.40 11.89 0.83
C MET A 17 -11.87 12.39 2.19
N PHE A 18 -10.98 12.36 3.17
CA PHE A 18 -11.19 12.91 4.50
C PHE A 18 -10.35 14.18 4.66
N THR A 19 -10.98 15.27 5.05
CA THR A 19 -10.33 16.55 5.28
C THR A 19 -10.40 16.89 6.76
N PHE A 20 -9.26 17.15 7.35
CA PHE A 20 -9.15 17.58 8.74
C PHE A 20 -8.76 19.05 8.78
N HIS A 21 -9.51 19.83 9.54
CA HIS A 21 -9.24 21.25 9.75
C HIS A 21 -8.58 21.48 11.11
N LYS A 22 -7.81 22.58 11.23
CA LYS A 22 -7.16 23.01 12.48
C LYS A 22 -6.08 22.07 13.02
N ILE A 23 -5.47 21.23 12.19
CA ILE A 23 -4.25 20.50 12.57
C ILE A 23 -3.07 21.46 12.42
N SER A 24 -2.32 21.65 13.51
CA SER A 24 -1.06 22.40 13.46
C SER A 24 -0.09 21.77 12.45
N LYS A 25 0.61 22.62 11.68
CA LYS A 25 1.55 22.15 10.66
C LYS A 25 2.64 21.20 11.20
N ASN A 26 2.95 21.28 12.46
CA ASN A 26 3.97 20.43 13.09
C ASN A 26 3.42 19.09 13.62
N LYS A 27 2.10 18.85 13.54
CA LYS A 27 1.46 17.64 14.05
C LYS A 27 1.24 16.53 13.00
N TRP A 28 1.65 16.76 11.77
CA TRP A 28 1.52 15.73 10.74
C TRP A 28 2.24 14.40 11.07
N PRO A 29 3.42 14.38 11.76
CA PRO A 29 4.04 13.10 12.12
C PRO A 29 3.19 12.28 13.07
N GLU A 30 2.52 12.92 14.04
CA GLU A 30 1.60 12.26 14.96
C GLU A 30 0.42 11.66 14.20
N VAL A 31 -0.16 12.42 13.25
CA VAL A 31 -1.28 11.95 12.41
C VAL A 31 -0.87 10.73 11.59
N VAL A 32 0.30 10.78 10.95
CA VAL A 32 0.81 9.64 10.18
C VAL A 32 1.04 8.42 11.07
N THR A 33 1.60 8.61 12.24
CA THR A 33 1.82 7.52 13.21
C THR A 33 0.51 6.86 13.65
N GLN A 34 -0.54 7.65 13.86
CA GLN A 34 -1.86 7.13 14.23
C GLN A 34 -2.53 6.37 13.08
N LEU A 35 -2.36 6.85 11.85
CA LEU A 35 -2.93 6.22 10.67
C LEU A 35 -2.17 4.95 10.24
N HIS A 36 -0.88 4.87 10.57
CA HIS A 36 -0.04 3.75 10.12
C HIS A 36 -0.12 2.54 11.07
N PRO A 37 -0.12 1.30 10.54
CA PRO A 37 -0.46 0.94 9.18
C PRO A 37 -1.94 1.20 8.89
N THR A 38 -2.23 1.60 7.65
CA THR A 38 -3.61 1.86 7.25
C THR A 38 -4.42 0.56 7.12
N PRO A 39 -5.76 0.60 7.28
CA PRO A 39 -6.60 -0.58 7.10
C PRO A 39 -6.44 -1.27 5.75
N ALA A 40 -6.10 -0.50 4.71
CA ALA A 40 -5.88 -1.04 3.36
C ALA A 40 -4.72 -2.05 3.28
N VAL A 41 -3.78 -2.00 4.22
CA VAL A 41 -2.59 -2.88 4.24
C VAL A 41 -2.49 -3.75 5.49
N ALA A 42 -3.23 -3.41 6.53
CA ALA A 42 -3.24 -4.16 7.78
C ALA A 42 -4.57 -4.88 8.03
N GLY A 43 -5.69 -4.34 7.54
CA GLY A 43 -7.03 -4.88 7.82
C GLY A 43 -7.71 -4.22 9.01
N LEU A 44 -8.90 -4.71 9.31
CA LEU A 44 -9.73 -4.30 10.45
C LEU A 44 -10.32 -5.54 11.13
N PRO A 45 -10.44 -5.57 12.48
CA PRO A 45 -9.95 -4.55 13.41
C PRO A 45 -8.42 -4.46 13.43
N LYS A 46 -7.86 -3.27 13.64
CA LYS A 46 -6.43 -2.99 13.41
C LYS A 46 -5.50 -3.89 14.22
N LYS A 47 -5.75 -4.02 15.52
CA LYS A 47 -4.87 -4.77 16.41
C LYS A 47 -4.83 -6.25 16.04
N GLU A 48 -5.98 -6.88 15.97
CA GLU A 48 -6.14 -8.31 15.65
C GLU A 48 -5.54 -8.63 14.29
N SER A 49 -5.73 -7.75 13.32
CA SER A 49 -5.17 -7.92 11.97
C SER A 49 -3.65 -7.83 11.97
N ILE A 50 -3.07 -6.89 12.72
CA ILE A 50 -1.61 -6.77 12.84
C ILE A 50 -1.03 -7.99 13.56
N ASP A 51 -1.64 -8.43 14.65
CA ASP A 51 -1.21 -9.61 15.39
C ASP A 51 -1.24 -10.86 14.49
N TYR A 52 -2.28 -10.99 13.66
CA TYR A 52 -2.41 -12.07 12.70
C TYR A 52 -1.30 -12.02 11.63
N ILE A 53 -1.06 -10.86 11.04
CA ILE A 53 0.00 -10.65 10.05
C ILE A 53 1.37 -11.02 10.61
N GLN A 54 1.70 -10.51 11.79
CA GLN A 54 2.98 -10.79 12.44
C GLN A 54 3.21 -12.27 12.75
N LYS A 55 2.13 -12.99 13.05
CA LYS A 55 2.19 -14.42 13.37
C LYS A 55 2.28 -15.31 12.13
N HIS A 56 1.69 -14.90 11.00
CA HIS A 56 1.47 -15.78 9.85
C HIS A 56 2.27 -15.39 8.60
N GLU A 57 2.68 -14.15 8.44
CA GLU A 57 3.54 -13.78 7.32
C GLU A 57 4.97 -14.27 7.55
N ILE A 58 5.48 -15.04 6.59
CA ILE A 58 6.82 -15.62 6.66
C ILE A 58 7.89 -14.57 6.33
N ALA A 59 7.58 -13.62 5.45
CA ALA A 59 8.50 -12.61 4.97
C ALA A 59 8.33 -11.29 5.74
N ASN A 60 9.48 -10.68 6.08
CA ASN A 60 9.47 -9.33 6.60
C ASN A 60 9.04 -8.35 5.49
N ARG A 61 8.07 -7.51 5.78
CA ARG A 61 7.56 -6.50 4.83
C ARG A 61 8.58 -5.42 4.49
N GLY A 62 9.57 -5.17 5.36
CA GLY A 62 10.55 -4.10 5.17
C GLY A 62 9.87 -2.76 4.92
N TYR A 63 10.11 -2.14 3.76
CA TYR A 63 9.46 -0.91 3.35
C TYR A 63 8.05 -1.09 2.76
N TYR A 64 7.65 -2.31 2.42
CA TYR A 64 6.31 -2.59 1.92
C TYR A 64 5.26 -2.30 2.98
N SER A 65 4.16 -1.68 2.61
CA SER A 65 3.08 -1.16 3.47
C SER A 65 3.48 0.03 4.36
N GLY A 66 4.74 0.45 4.36
CA GLY A 66 5.16 1.70 4.98
C GLY A 66 4.60 2.91 4.24
N TYR A 67 5.09 4.09 4.57
CA TYR A 67 4.76 5.30 3.83
C TYR A 67 6.05 6.01 3.40
N LEU A 68 5.99 6.65 2.26
CA LEU A 68 7.10 7.45 1.73
C LEU A 68 6.54 8.62 0.92
N GLY A 69 7.34 9.65 0.77
CA GLY A 69 7.01 10.79 -0.06
C GLY A 69 7.76 12.05 0.33
N PRO A 70 7.62 13.11 -0.46
CA PRO A 70 8.32 14.36 -0.23
C PRO A 70 7.78 15.11 1.00
N ILE A 71 8.73 15.61 1.80
CA ILE A 71 8.44 16.42 2.98
C ILE A 71 9.08 17.79 2.79
N ASN A 72 8.33 18.84 3.10
CA ASN A 72 8.72 20.25 2.97
C ASN A 72 9.08 20.70 1.54
N ILE A 73 8.67 19.98 0.53
CA ILE A 73 8.72 20.51 -0.84
C ILE A 73 7.50 21.41 -1.01
N ASP A 74 7.73 22.66 -1.39
CA ASP A 74 6.71 23.71 -1.50
C ASP A 74 5.87 23.91 -0.22
N LYS A 75 6.48 23.70 0.95
CA LYS A 75 5.82 23.75 2.26
C LYS A 75 4.69 22.72 2.42
N GLN A 76 4.73 21.66 1.62
CA GLN A 76 3.77 20.58 1.66
C GLN A 76 4.41 19.26 2.14
N VAL A 77 3.58 18.38 2.66
CA VAL A 77 3.92 17.02 3.01
C VAL A 77 2.99 16.09 2.23
N ASN A 78 3.55 15.31 1.32
CA ASN A 78 2.81 14.38 0.49
C ASN A 78 3.35 12.97 0.75
N LEU A 79 2.61 12.17 1.51
CA LEU A 79 2.97 10.81 1.87
C LEU A 79 2.01 9.80 1.24
N PHE A 80 2.56 8.72 0.75
CA PHE A 80 1.84 7.65 0.09
C PHE A 80 2.18 6.32 0.75
N VAL A 81 1.20 5.43 0.86
CA VAL A 81 1.45 4.06 1.31
C VAL A 81 2.28 3.34 0.25
N ASN A 82 3.39 2.74 0.66
CA ASN A 82 4.31 2.06 -0.24
C ASN A 82 3.76 0.68 -0.62
N LEU A 83 3.12 0.64 -1.78
CA LEU A 83 2.56 -0.57 -2.38
C LEU A 83 3.26 -0.87 -3.70
N ARG A 84 3.12 -2.14 -4.17
CA ARG A 84 3.69 -2.55 -5.46
C ARG A 84 5.14 -2.13 -5.61
N CYS A 85 5.94 -2.45 -4.61
CA CYS A 85 7.35 -2.14 -4.61
C CYS A 85 8.21 -3.37 -4.88
N MET A 86 9.46 -3.13 -5.26
CA MET A 86 10.42 -4.21 -5.42
C MET A 86 11.73 -3.86 -4.71
N GLN A 87 12.36 -4.88 -4.17
CA GLN A 87 13.69 -4.79 -3.59
C GLN A 87 14.71 -5.38 -4.57
N VAL A 88 15.72 -4.61 -4.87
CA VAL A 88 16.83 -5.05 -5.72
C VAL A 88 17.88 -5.70 -4.82
N LEU A 89 18.16 -6.97 -5.06
CA LEU A 89 19.18 -7.77 -4.39
C LEU A 89 20.31 -8.07 -5.39
N LYS A 90 21.45 -8.60 -4.88
CA LYS A 90 22.63 -8.87 -5.73
C LYS A 90 22.33 -9.67 -7.01
N SER A 91 21.51 -10.72 -6.91
CA SER A 91 21.25 -11.65 -8.03
C SER A 91 19.77 -11.86 -8.32
N LYS A 92 18.88 -11.18 -7.62
CA LYS A 92 17.43 -11.36 -7.76
C LYS A 92 16.66 -10.11 -7.37
N LEU A 93 15.40 -10.06 -7.75
CA LEU A 93 14.43 -9.04 -7.36
C LEU A 93 13.37 -9.69 -6.47
N ALA A 94 13.04 -9.05 -5.37
CA ALA A 94 11.89 -9.40 -4.56
C ALA A 94 10.77 -8.42 -4.85
N VAL A 95 9.64 -8.90 -5.33
CA VAL A 95 8.45 -8.10 -5.65
C VAL A 95 7.44 -8.25 -4.53
N TYR A 96 6.99 -7.13 -3.98
CA TYR A 96 6.01 -7.10 -2.89
C TYR A 96 4.65 -6.68 -3.43
N VAL A 97 3.69 -7.56 -3.28
CA VAL A 97 2.28 -7.35 -3.63
C VAL A 97 1.39 -8.02 -2.60
N GLY A 98 0.14 -7.62 -2.53
CA GLY A 98 -0.84 -8.21 -1.63
C GLY A 98 -2.26 -7.91 -2.07
N CYS A 99 -3.20 -8.64 -1.51
CA CYS A 99 -4.64 -8.46 -1.68
C CYS A 99 -5.33 -8.37 -0.32
N GLY A 100 -6.51 -7.78 -0.28
CA GLY A 100 -7.36 -7.77 0.89
C GLY A 100 -8.13 -9.07 1.00
N ILE A 101 -8.06 -9.74 2.13
CA ILE A 101 -8.79 -10.98 2.39
C ILE A 101 -10.05 -10.66 3.19
N THR A 102 -11.19 -11.15 2.73
CA THR A 102 -12.49 -11.07 3.41
C THR A 102 -13.06 -12.47 3.61
N SER A 103 -14.17 -12.57 4.33
CA SER A 103 -14.87 -13.85 4.53
C SER A 103 -15.35 -14.49 3.22
N GLU A 104 -15.53 -13.71 2.16
CA GLU A 104 -16.00 -14.18 0.85
C GLU A 104 -14.85 -14.44 -0.13
N SER A 105 -13.61 -14.13 0.26
CA SER A 105 -12.44 -14.32 -0.60
C SER A 105 -12.19 -15.78 -0.92
N LYS A 106 -11.92 -16.06 -2.19
CA LYS A 106 -11.50 -17.38 -2.67
C LYS A 106 -9.99 -17.38 -2.90
N PRO A 107 -9.24 -18.30 -2.28
CA PRO A 107 -7.78 -18.31 -2.35
C PRO A 107 -7.21 -18.24 -3.76
N GLN A 108 -7.84 -18.92 -4.72
CA GLN A 108 -7.40 -18.94 -6.11
C GLN A 108 -7.56 -17.59 -6.80
N ASP A 109 -8.61 -16.85 -6.47
CA ASP A 109 -8.88 -15.56 -7.08
C ASP A 109 -7.97 -14.48 -6.49
N GLU A 110 -7.74 -14.52 -5.18
CA GLU A 110 -6.76 -13.65 -4.50
C GLU A 110 -5.33 -13.89 -5.01
N TRP A 111 -4.98 -15.15 -5.26
CA TRP A 111 -3.70 -15.49 -5.86
C TRP A 111 -3.56 -14.93 -7.29
N LYS A 112 -4.60 -15.04 -8.12
CA LYS A 112 -4.62 -14.43 -9.46
C LYS A 112 -4.48 -12.92 -9.39
N GLU A 113 -5.19 -12.27 -8.47
CA GLU A 113 -5.09 -10.83 -8.25
C GLU A 113 -3.67 -10.40 -7.86
N SER A 114 -3.02 -11.12 -6.95
CA SER A 114 -1.62 -10.88 -6.56
C SER A 114 -0.68 -11.00 -7.77
N LYS A 115 -0.88 -12.00 -8.62
CA LYS A 115 -0.11 -12.14 -9.87
C LYS A 115 -0.33 -10.96 -10.81
N MET A 116 -1.57 -10.55 -11.05
CA MET A 116 -1.86 -9.39 -11.90
C MET A 116 -1.21 -8.11 -11.36
N LYS A 117 -1.24 -7.92 -10.05
CA LYS A 117 -0.57 -6.77 -9.40
C LYS A 117 0.95 -6.80 -9.58
N SER A 118 1.58 -7.95 -9.58
CA SER A 118 3.03 -8.09 -9.81
C SER A 118 3.43 -7.76 -11.25
N GLU A 119 2.58 -8.07 -12.23
CA GLU A 119 2.86 -7.78 -13.65
C GLU A 119 3.04 -6.27 -13.91
N THR A 120 2.42 -5.41 -13.13
CA THR A 120 2.61 -3.95 -13.21
C THR A 120 4.10 -3.56 -13.06
N LEU A 121 4.80 -4.19 -12.13
CA LEU A 121 6.24 -3.96 -11.92
C LEU A 121 7.11 -4.73 -12.94
N LEU A 122 6.74 -5.97 -13.22
CA LEU A 122 7.48 -6.82 -14.14
C LEU A 122 7.45 -6.29 -15.58
N SER A 123 6.36 -5.64 -16.00
CA SER A 123 6.25 -5.01 -17.32
C SER A 123 7.27 -3.89 -17.52
N VAL A 124 7.55 -3.10 -16.48
CA VAL A 124 8.57 -2.04 -16.53
C VAL A 124 9.96 -2.65 -16.75
N LEU A 125 10.28 -3.76 -16.08
CA LEU A 125 11.55 -4.46 -16.26
C LEU A 125 11.68 -5.05 -17.67
N LYS A 126 10.58 -5.58 -18.22
CA LYS A 126 10.57 -6.10 -19.59
C LYS A 126 10.78 -4.98 -20.62
N ALA A 127 10.20 -3.81 -20.39
CA ALA A 127 10.36 -2.64 -21.27
C ALA A 127 11.79 -2.06 -21.22
N ALA A 128 12.45 -2.09 -20.07
CA ALA A 128 13.82 -1.57 -19.90
C ALA A 128 14.90 -2.47 -20.53
N LYS A 129 14.56 -3.67 -21.00
CA LYS A 129 15.48 -4.60 -21.70
C LYS A 129 15.52 -4.40 -23.22
N LYS A 130 14.75 -3.48 -23.75
CA LYS A 130 14.78 -3.06 -25.15
C LYS A 130 15.66 -1.82 -25.31
#